data_efed9b547d254c3aa51e6779affe5c02
#
_entry.id   efed9b547d254c3aa51e6779affe5c02
#
_cell.length_a   1.000
_cell.length_b   1.000
_cell.length_c   1.000
_cell.angle_alpha   90.00
_cell.angle_beta   90.00
_cell.angle_gamma   90.00
#
_symmetry.space_group_name_H-M   'P 1'
#
loop_
_entity.id
_entity.type
_entity.pdbx_description
1 polymer ?
#
loop_
_entity_poly.entity_id
_entity_poly.type
_entity_poly.pdbx_seq_one_letter_code
_entity_poly.pdbx_strand_id
1 'polypeptide(L)'
;PRVLENFARVVISSRINTSSGTLKEWIKDPKVYEQYCDKDLLLLKMELYSGHIPTWLSEEDRKSFDARRRRSIIAESEKDGLDEGCISGRKSIEIFNEFFSKYAKEGSLIDMGRVHRFFHERKDQFRTIPEDFLDSLVRLYDFNILQEVKESLYSYNEKEIAKDVMNYLFAVNFEPGSHLKSVYTGMDLEVTEEFFRKIEERLIRDTSREDPLQFRQ
;
A
#
# COMPACT_ATOMS: atom_id res chain seq x y z
N PRO A 1 8.81 -4.81 -10.11
CA PRO A 1 7.58 -4.46 -10.86
C PRO A 1 7.11 -3.05 -10.54
N ARG A 2 6.87 -2.67 -9.28
CA ARG A 2 6.29 -1.36 -8.88
C ARG A 2 7.11 -0.13 -9.30
N VAL A 3 8.44 -0.22 -9.32
CA VAL A 3 9.30 0.90 -9.76
C VAL A 3 9.09 1.19 -11.24
N LEU A 4 8.94 0.15 -12.08
CA LEU A 4 8.66 0.30 -13.50
C LEU A 4 7.23 0.79 -13.76
N GLU A 5 6.26 0.40 -12.95
CA GLU A 5 4.90 0.95 -13.00
C GLU A 5 4.91 2.45 -12.71
N ASN A 6 5.64 2.88 -11.68
CA ASN A 6 5.75 4.30 -11.37
C ASN A 6 6.50 5.07 -12.45
N PHE A 7 7.51 4.48 -13.08
CA PHE A 7 8.13 5.07 -14.28
C PHE A 7 7.10 5.27 -15.39
N ALA A 8 6.30 4.25 -15.67
CA ALA A 8 5.24 4.34 -16.69
C ALA A 8 4.19 5.40 -16.31
N ARG A 9 3.81 5.51 -15.03
CA ARG A 9 2.89 6.55 -14.54
C ARG A 9 3.42 7.96 -14.82
N VAL A 10 4.72 8.21 -14.61
CA VAL A 10 5.33 9.50 -14.95
C VAL A 10 5.19 9.80 -16.44
N VAL A 11 5.48 8.83 -17.30
CA VAL A 11 5.36 9.01 -18.75
C VAL A 11 3.91 9.27 -19.16
N ILE A 12 2.96 8.50 -18.61
CA ILE A 12 1.53 8.61 -18.91
C ILE A 12 0.94 9.92 -18.37
N SER A 13 1.43 10.45 -17.25
CA SER A 13 0.92 11.68 -16.64
C SER A 13 0.92 12.86 -17.62
N SER A 14 1.87 12.90 -18.54
CA SER A 14 1.93 13.94 -19.59
C SER A 14 0.73 13.94 -20.55
N ARG A 15 -0.02 12.83 -20.61
CA ARG A 15 -1.15 12.62 -21.51
C ARG A 15 -2.51 12.78 -20.85
N ILE A 16 -2.54 12.86 -19.53
CA ILE A 16 -3.77 12.98 -18.76
C ILE A 16 -4.03 14.46 -18.48
N ASN A 17 -5.28 14.87 -18.70
CA ASN A 17 -5.70 16.20 -18.31
C ASN A 17 -5.68 16.34 -16.78
N THR A 18 -4.94 17.31 -16.24
CA THR A 18 -4.86 17.56 -14.80
C THR A 18 -6.17 18.12 -14.24
N SER A 19 -6.92 18.90 -15.03
CA SER A 19 -8.19 19.46 -14.59
C SER A 19 -9.33 18.44 -14.68
N SER A 20 -10.21 18.41 -13.68
CA SER A 20 -11.47 17.65 -13.70
C SER A 20 -12.47 18.32 -12.76
N GLY A 21 -13.59 18.75 -13.31
CA GLY A 21 -14.69 19.32 -12.57
C GLY A 21 -15.32 18.28 -11.63
N THR A 22 -15.61 17.11 -12.19
CA THR A 22 -16.21 15.99 -11.44
C THR A 22 -15.35 15.55 -10.25
N LEU A 23 -14.02 15.55 -10.42
CA LEU A 23 -13.10 15.18 -9.34
C LEU A 23 -13.12 16.23 -8.21
N LYS A 24 -13.11 17.52 -8.57
CA LYS A 24 -13.19 18.64 -7.60
C LYS A 24 -14.53 18.69 -6.87
N GLU A 25 -15.62 18.32 -7.52
CA GLU A 25 -16.93 18.21 -6.90
C GLU A 25 -17.01 17.04 -5.92
N TRP A 26 -16.33 15.95 -6.25
CA TRP A 26 -16.32 14.76 -5.41
C TRP A 26 -15.40 14.93 -4.20
N ILE A 27 -14.15 15.30 -4.43
CA ILE A 27 -13.17 15.53 -3.37
C ILE A 27 -13.17 17.02 -3.01
N LYS A 28 -13.93 17.37 -1.97
CA LYS A 28 -14.09 18.76 -1.52
C LYS A 28 -12.83 19.34 -0.90
N ASP A 29 -12.07 18.51 -0.20
CA ASP A 29 -10.82 18.92 0.44
C ASP A 29 -9.66 18.03 -0.01
N PRO A 30 -8.95 18.40 -1.08
CA PRO A 30 -7.80 17.65 -1.58
C PRO A 30 -6.65 17.53 -0.57
N LYS A 31 -6.56 18.47 0.39
CA LYS A 31 -5.47 18.49 1.39
C LYS A 31 -5.47 17.26 2.29
N VAL A 32 -6.64 16.64 2.50
CA VAL A 32 -6.75 15.38 3.25
C VAL A 32 -5.90 14.28 2.63
N TYR A 33 -5.66 14.35 1.32
CA TYR A 33 -4.92 13.35 0.55
C TYR A 33 -3.51 13.79 0.15
N GLU A 34 -3.02 14.94 0.65
CA GLU A 34 -1.70 15.50 0.30
C GLU A 34 -0.53 14.55 0.62
N GLN A 35 -0.70 13.69 1.63
CA GLN A 35 0.29 12.67 1.96
C GLN A 35 0.36 11.51 0.94
N TYR A 36 -0.65 11.33 0.09
CA TYR A 36 -0.74 10.21 -0.87
C TYR A 36 -0.78 10.66 -2.33
N CYS A 37 -1.17 11.89 -2.57
CA CYS A 37 -1.49 12.39 -3.91
C CYS A 37 -0.91 13.78 -4.14
N ASP A 38 -0.79 14.15 -5.41
CA ASP A 38 -0.45 15.48 -5.86
C ASP A 38 -1.65 16.45 -5.68
N LYS A 39 -1.40 17.75 -5.74
CA LYS A 39 -2.40 18.81 -5.52
C LYS A 39 -3.58 18.75 -6.50
N ASP A 40 -3.32 18.31 -7.73
CA ASP A 40 -4.34 18.18 -8.78
C ASP A 40 -5.05 16.83 -8.77
N LEU A 41 -4.72 15.96 -7.79
CA LEU A 41 -5.24 14.61 -7.67
C LEU A 41 -5.03 13.75 -8.93
N LEU A 42 -3.96 14.02 -9.68
CA LEU A 42 -3.63 13.30 -10.91
C LEU A 42 -3.38 11.82 -10.64
N LEU A 43 -2.71 11.52 -9.51
CA LEU A 43 -2.47 10.14 -9.11
C LEU A 43 -3.77 9.39 -8.80
N LEU A 44 -4.74 10.06 -8.13
CA LEU A 44 -6.07 9.49 -7.92
C LEU A 44 -6.78 9.22 -9.24
N LYS A 45 -6.73 10.16 -10.20
CA LYS A 45 -7.28 9.94 -11.56
C LYS A 45 -6.69 8.71 -12.22
N MET A 46 -5.38 8.52 -12.15
CA MET A 46 -4.70 7.37 -12.77
C MET A 46 -5.13 6.05 -12.14
N GLU A 47 -5.31 5.99 -10.82
CA GLU A 47 -5.84 4.82 -10.13
C GLU A 47 -7.27 4.51 -10.59
N LEU A 48 -8.14 5.53 -10.65
CA LEU A 48 -9.52 5.38 -11.10
C LEU A 48 -9.61 4.99 -12.58
N TYR A 49 -8.72 5.52 -13.42
CA TYR A 49 -8.64 5.15 -14.83
C TYR A 49 -8.28 3.68 -15.02
N SER A 50 -7.33 3.17 -14.24
CA SER A 50 -6.94 1.75 -14.24
C SER A 50 -7.96 0.83 -13.56
N GLY A 51 -9.03 1.37 -12.97
CA GLY A 51 -10.09 0.59 -12.34
C GLY A 51 -9.92 0.35 -10.85
N HIS A 52 -8.87 0.91 -10.26
CA HIS A 52 -8.60 0.78 -8.84
C HIS A 52 -9.22 1.92 -8.02
N ILE A 53 -9.81 1.56 -6.88
CA ILE A 53 -10.20 2.52 -5.86
C ILE A 53 -9.13 2.43 -4.76
N PRO A 54 -8.35 3.51 -4.55
CA PRO A 54 -7.26 3.46 -3.59
C PRO A 54 -7.72 3.15 -2.16
N THR A 55 -6.92 2.37 -1.44
CA THR A 55 -7.22 2.02 -0.03
C THR A 55 -7.05 3.18 0.93
N TRP A 56 -6.28 4.21 0.54
CA TRP A 56 -6.08 5.42 1.33
C TRP A 56 -7.21 6.46 1.21
N LEU A 57 -8.20 6.25 0.33
CA LEU A 57 -9.42 7.07 0.32
C LEU A 57 -10.24 6.85 1.58
N SER A 58 -10.85 7.92 2.10
CA SER A 58 -11.78 7.86 3.22
C SER A 58 -12.97 6.95 2.90
N GLU A 59 -13.60 6.38 3.91
CA GLU A 59 -14.81 5.57 3.70
C GLU A 59 -15.95 6.39 3.12
N GLU A 60 -16.06 7.67 3.49
CA GLU A 60 -17.10 8.57 3.01
C GLU A 60 -16.96 8.81 1.50
N ASP A 61 -15.75 9.19 1.06
CA ASP A 61 -15.49 9.41 -0.36
C ASP A 61 -15.64 8.11 -1.17
N ARG A 62 -15.20 6.99 -0.60
CA ARG A 62 -15.34 5.67 -1.24
C ARG A 62 -16.81 5.27 -1.40
N LYS A 63 -17.67 5.50 -0.38
CA LYS A 63 -19.10 5.20 -0.44
C LYS A 63 -19.85 6.11 -1.43
N SER A 64 -19.39 7.37 -1.58
CA SER A 64 -19.98 8.33 -2.51
C SER A 64 -19.52 8.15 -3.96
N PHE A 65 -18.54 7.24 -4.23
CA PHE A 65 -18.02 6.97 -5.56
C PHE A 65 -18.90 5.99 -6.32
N ASP A 66 -19.51 6.45 -7.40
CA ASP A 66 -20.38 5.64 -8.26
C ASP A 66 -19.83 5.47 -9.69
N ALA A 67 -20.49 4.58 -10.45
CA ALA A 67 -20.10 4.29 -11.83
C ALA A 67 -20.29 5.48 -12.79
N ARG A 68 -21.22 6.39 -12.47
CA ARG A 68 -21.45 7.62 -13.27
C ARG A 68 -20.29 8.58 -13.09
N ARG A 69 -19.91 8.84 -11.83
CA ARG A 69 -18.78 9.70 -11.46
C ARG A 69 -17.49 9.19 -12.08
N ARG A 70 -17.25 7.87 -11.99
CA ARG A 70 -16.10 7.24 -12.63
C ARG A 70 -16.04 7.54 -14.13
N ARG A 71 -17.13 7.32 -14.86
CA ARG A 71 -17.19 7.59 -16.31
C ARG A 71 -16.92 9.05 -16.63
N SER A 72 -17.46 10.00 -15.87
CA SER A 72 -17.21 11.42 -16.06
C SER A 72 -15.74 11.77 -15.83
N ILE A 73 -15.12 11.28 -14.76
CA ILE A 73 -13.69 11.51 -14.45
C ILE A 73 -12.80 10.95 -15.57
N ILE A 74 -13.11 9.76 -16.10
CA ILE A 74 -12.37 9.15 -17.19
C ILE A 74 -12.48 10.00 -18.45
N ALA A 75 -13.71 10.40 -18.83
CA ALA A 75 -13.93 11.25 -20.02
C ALA A 75 -13.22 12.60 -19.90
N GLU A 76 -13.26 13.23 -18.72
CA GLU A 76 -12.54 14.50 -18.48
C GLU A 76 -11.00 14.33 -18.41
N SER A 77 -10.51 13.10 -18.22
CA SER A 77 -9.08 12.81 -18.17
C SER A 77 -8.45 12.65 -19.55
N GLU A 78 -9.25 12.40 -20.57
CA GLU A 78 -8.78 12.28 -21.95
C GLU A 78 -8.49 13.68 -22.50
N LYS A 79 -7.28 13.87 -23.03
CA LYS A 79 -6.93 15.10 -23.77
C LYS A 79 -7.37 14.96 -25.21
N ASP A 80 -8.04 15.99 -25.72
CA ASP A 80 -8.36 16.12 -27.13
C ASP A 80 -7.07 16.42 -27.94
N GLY A 81 -6.47 15.35 -28.44
CA GLY A 81 -5.24 15.42 -29.25
C GLY A 81 -3.95 15.27 -28.44
N LEU A 82 -2.84 15.12 -29.15
CA LEU A 82 -1.50 15.14 -28.57
C LEU A 82 -1.03 16.60 -28.54
N ASP A 83 -1.20 17.27 -27.41
CA ASP A 83 -0.65 18.60 -27.19
C ASP A 83 0.88 18.60 -27.38
N GLU A 84 1.43 19.76 -27.80
CA GLU A 84 2.86 20.00 -27.79
C GLU A 84 3.40 19.78 -26.37
N GLY A 85 4.22 18.75 -26.20
CA GLY A 85 4.80 18.38 -24.91
C GLY A 85 4.32 17.04 -24.35
N CYS A 86 3.28 16.41 -24.92
CA CYS A 86 2.92 15.04 -24.58
C CYS A 86 4.00 14.05 -25.00
N ILE A 87 4.38 13.15 -24.12
CA ILE A 87 5.36 12.10 -24.40
C ILE A 87 4.72 11.07 -25.34
N SER A 88 5.13 11.05 -26.62
CA SER A 88 4.64 10.05 -27.59
C SER A 88 5.11 8.64 -27.23
N GLY A 89 4.48 7.59 -27.80
CA GLY A 89 4.89 6.20 -27.60
C GLY A 89 6.36 5.95 -27.97
N ARG A 90 6.81 6.52 -29.10
CA ARG A 90 8.22 6.44 -29.51
C ARG A 90 9.14 7.12 -28.48
N LYS A 91 8.77 8.32 -28.04
CA LYS A 91 9.55 9.07 -27.05
C LYS A 91 9.60 8.36 -25.70
N SER A 92 8.53 7.66 -25.28
CA SER A 92 8.53 6.88 -24.06
C SER A 92 9.55 5.72 -24.08
N ILE A 93 9.72 5.07 -25.24
CA ILE A 93 10.74 4.02 -25.43
C ILE A 93 12.14 4.61 -25.35
N GLU A 94 12.39 5.77 -25.99
CA GLU A 94 13.68 6.46 -25.90
C GLU A 94 14.03 6.83 -24.45
N ILE A 95 13.08 7.43 -23.73
CA ILE A 95 13.24 7.82 -22.34
C ILE A 95 13.53 6.58 -21.45
N PHE A 96 12.81 5.48 -21.69
CA PHE A 96 13.03 4.24 -20.96
C PHE A 96 14.43 3.68 -21.22
N ASN A 97 14.86 3.62 -22.46
CA ASN A 97 16.19 3.14 -22.83
C ASN A 97 17.29 4.00 -22.22
N GLU A 98 17.11 5.33 -22.21
CA GLU A 98 18.05 6.26 -21.58
C GLU A 98 18.12 6.04 -20.06
N PHE A 99 16.97 5.90 -19.40
CA PHE A 99 16.87 5.59 -17.98
C PHE A 99 17.57 4.26 -17.67
N PHE A 100 17.24 3.22 -18.42
CA PHE A 100 17.78 1.89 -18.22
C PHE A 100 19.31 1.86 -18.44
N SER A 101 19.79 2.48 -19.50
CA SER A 101 21.23 2.56 -19.80
C SER A 101 22.01 3.31 -18.72
N LYS A 102 21.38 4.32 -18.08
CA LYS A 102 22.02 5.09 -17.01
C LYS A 102 22.10 4.32 -15.69
N TYR A 103 21.06 3.56 -15.34
CA TYR A 103 20.88 3.02 -13.99
C TYR A 103 20.92 1.48 -13.88
N ALA A 104 20.66 0.74 -14.96
CA ALA A 104 20.74 -0.73 -14.95
C ALA A 104 22.19 -1.20 -15.09
N LYS A 105 22.90 -1.20 -13.99
CA LYS A 105 24.25 -1.77 -13.90
C LYS A 105 24.18 -3.10 -13.15
N GLU A 106 25.06 -4.02 -13.52
CA GLU A 106 25.16 -5.31 -12.85
C GLU A 106 25.32 -5.16 -11.33
N GLY A 107 24.55 -5.91 -10.56
CA GLY A 107 24.55 -5.86 -9.09
C GLY A 107 23.87 -4.64 -8.46
N SER A 108 23.22 -3.77 -9.25
CA SER A 108 22.59 -2.54 -8.75
C SER A 108 21.07 -2.59 -8.95
N LEU A 109 20.32 -2.42 -7.84
CA LEU A 109 18.87 -2.35 -7.89
C LEU A 109 18.42 -0.98 -8.38
N ILE A 110 17.38 -0.96 -9.22
CA ILE A 110 16.68 0.26 -9.60
C ILE A 110 15.59 0.52 -8.57
N ASP A 111 15.68 1.66 -7.88
CA ASP A 111 14.75 2.12 -6.85
C ASP A 111 13.96 3.37 -7.29
N MET A 112 12.98 3.78 -6.47
CA MET A 112 12.18 4.98 -6.74
C MET A 112 12.99 6.28 -6.70
N GLY A 113 14.04 6.34 -5.89
CA GLY A 113 14.93 7.50 -5.84
C GLY A 113 15.63 7.76 -7.16
N ARG A 114 15.99 6.69 -7.91
CA ARG A 114 16.57 6.80 -9.25
C ARG A 114 15.55 7.28 -10.28
N VAL A 115 14.32 6.81 -10.21
CA VAL A 115 13.23 7.31 -11.08
C VAL A 115 12.98 8.79 -10.82
N HIS A 116 12.81 9.17 -9.56
CA HIS A 116 12.61 10.56 -9.15
C HIS A 116 13.75 11.45 -9.66
N ARG A 117 15.01 11.09 -9.38
CA ARG A 117 16.20 11.85 -9.80
C ARG A 117 16.27 11.99 -11.33
N PHE A 118 15.98 10.93 -12.06
CA PHE A 118 16.03 10.94 -13.52
C PHE A 118 15.09 11.98 -14.14
N PHE A 119 13.84 12.04 -13.68
CA PHE A 119 12.85 12.99 -14.19
C PHE A 119 13.08 14.39 -13.62
N HIS A 120 13.50 14.51 -12.36
CA HIS A 120 13.81 15.79 -11.74
C HIS A 120 14.98 16.52 -12.43
N GLU A 121 16.06 15.81 -12.77
CA GLU A 121 17.19 16.37 -13.53
C GLU A 121 16.81 16.83 -14.93
N ARG A 122 15.68 16.38 -15.45
CA ARG A 122 15.18 16.67 -16.80
C ARG A 122 13.85 17.43 -16.82
N LYS A 123 13.50 18.08 -15.73
CA LYS A 123 12.22 18.79 -15.61
C LYS A 123 11.96 19.78 -16.76
N ASP A 124 12.98 20.40 -17.32
CA ASP A 124 12.86 21.30 -18.45
C ASP A 124 12.39 20.60 -19.74
N GLN A 125 12.71 19.32 -19.90
CA GLN A 125 12.26 18.50 -21.02
C GLN A 125 10.85 17.94 -20.80
N PHE A 126 10.41 17.82 -19.55
CA PHE A 126 9.16 17.20 -19.15
C PHE A 126 8.22 18.19 -18.46
N ARG A 127 8.10 19.41 -18.99
CA ARG A 127 7.28 20.51 -18.42
C ARG A 127 5.80 20.19 -18.26
N THR A 128 5.32 19.17 -18.96
CA THR A 128 3.93 18.69 -18.86
C THR A 128 3.67 17.81 -17.65
N ILE A 129 4.72 17.37 -16.96
CA ILE A 129 4.61 16.59 -15.72
C ILE A 129 4.50 17.59 -14.56
N PRO A 130 3.43 17.54 -13.74
CA PRO A 130 3.28 18.41 -12.59
C PRO A 130 4.45 18.24 -11.59
N GLU A 131 4.92 19.34 -11.03
CA GLU A 131 6.14 19.36 -10.20
C GLU A 131 6.03 18.47 -8.96
N ASP A 132 4.87 18.48 -8.30
CA ASP A 132 4.59 17.69 -7.10
C ASP A 132 4.16 16.24 -7.36
N PHE A 133 3.95 15.88 -8.64
CA PHE A 133 3.53 14.53 -9.03
C PHE A 133 4.62 13.48 -8.77
N LEU A 134 5.87 13.81 -9.05
CA LEU A 134 7.01 12.90 -8.77
C LEU A 134 7.14 12.61 -7.27
N ASP A 135 6.99 13.63 -6.44
CA ASP A 135 7.04 13.48 -4.99
C ASP A 135 5.86 12.64 -4.48
N SER A 136 4.67 12.82 -5.06
CA SER A 136 3.50 12.03 -4.70
C SER A 136 3.68 10.54 -5.04
N LEU A 137 4.33 10.23 -6.15
CA LEU A 137 4.66 8.85 -6.51
C LEU A 137 5.64 8.20 -5.52
N VAL A 138 6.62 8.94 -5.03
CA VAL A 138 7.54 8.44 -3.99
C VAL A 138 6.75 8.16 -2.71
N ARG A 139 5.93 9.12 -2.25
CA ARG A 139 5.09 8.93 -1.05
C ARG A 139 4.14 7.73 -1.16
N LEU A 140 3.48 7.58 -2.32
CA LEU A 140 2.62 6.41 -2.56
C LEU A 140 3.41 5.10 -2.58
N TYR A 141 4.60 5.09 -3.17
CA TYR A 141 5.47 3.93 -3.17
C TYR A 141 5.84 3.52 -1.74
N ASP A 142 6.28 4.48 -0.92
CA ASP A 142 6.65 4.25 0.48
C ASP A 142 5.45 3.77 1.30
N PHE A 143 4.27 4.38 1.08
CA PHE A 143 3.03 3.93 1.72
C PHE A 143 2.72 2.47 1.36
N ASN A 144 2.78 2.10 0.09
CA ASN A 144 2.50 0.74 -0.36
C ASN A 144 3.49 -0.28 0.21
N ILE A 145 4.79 0.05 0.25
CA ILE A 145 5.80 -0.81 0.87
C ILE A 145 5.52 -0.98 2.36
N LEU A 146 5.17 0.12 3.05
CA LEU A 146 4.81 0.06 4.47
C LEU A 146 3.58 -0.84 4.71
N GLN A 147 2.56 -0.77 3.85
CA GLN A 147 1.40 -1.66 3.97
C GLN A 147 1.78 -3.12 3.76
N GLU A 148 2.61 -3.44 2.75
CA GLU A 148 3.08 -4.81 2.52
C GLU A 148 3.87 -5.37 3.71
N VAL A 149 4.74 -4.55 4.30
CA VAL A 149 5.48 -4.93 5.52
C VAL A 149 4.51 -5.17 6.68
N LYS A 150 3.55 -4.27 6.89
CA LYS A 150 2.52 -4.43 7.94
C LYS A 150 1.69 -5.70 7.73
N GLU A 151 1.21 -5.96 6.51
CA GLU A 151 0.44 -7.16 6.19
C GLU A 151 1.25 -8.44 6.41
N SER A 152 2.52 -8.42 6.01
CA SER A 152 3.44 -9.55 6.23
C SER A 152 3.66 -9.83 7.72
N LEU A 153 3.88 -8.77 8.52
CA LEU A 153 4.03 -8.89 9.97
C LEU A 153 2.72 -9.33 10.63
N TYR A 154 1.59 -8.80 10.20
CA TYR A 154 0.27 -9.18 10.72
C TYR A 154 -0.01 -10.66 10.44
N SER A 155 0.17 -11.13 9.21
CA SER A 155 -0.04 -12.54 8.85
C SER A 155 0.89 -13.48 9.62
N TYR A 156 2.14 -13.06 9.88
CA TYR A 156 3.06 -13.83 10.71
C TYR A 156 2.59 -13.89 12.17
N ASN A 157 2.22 -12.73 12.75
CA ASN A 157 1.73 -12.67 14.12
C ASN A 157 0.41 -13.42 14.30
N GLU A 158 -0.51 -13.35 13.35
CA GLU A 158 -1.78 -14.09 13.38
C GLU A 158 -1.56 -15.59 13.41
N LYS A 159 -0.64 -16.11 12.58
CA LYS A 159 -0.31 -17.53 12.56
C LYS A 159 0.32 -18.00 13.86
N GLU A 160 1.22 -17.21 14.44
CA GLU A 160 1.83 -17.53 15.74
C GLU A 160 0.82 -17.45 16.89
N ILE A 161 -0.03 -16.42 16.90
CA ILE A 161 -1.13 -16.31 17.87
C ILE A 161 -2.09 -17.49 17.75
N ALA A 162 -2.46 -17.87 16.51
CA ALA A 162 -3.33 -19.03 16.30
C ALA A 162 -2.71 -20.32 16.82
N LYS A 163 -1.40 -20.53 16.64
CA LYS A 163 -0.68 -21.68 17.20
C LYS A 163 -0.67 -21.64 18.74
N ASP A 164 -0.38 -20.47 19.30
CA ASP A 164 -0.36 -20.29 20.77
C ASP A 164 -1.73 -20.58 21.37
N VAL A 165 -2.82 -20.06 20.75
CA VAL A 165 -4.20 -20.33 21.17
C VAL A 165 -4.57 -21.80 21.02
N MET A 166 -4.22 -22.45 19.91
CA MET A 166 -4.48 -23.88 19.71
C MET A 166 -3.75 -24.73 20.74
N ASN A 167 -2.49 -24.42 21.03
CA ASN A 167 -1.70 -25.12 22.05
C ASN A 167 -2.26 -24.88 23.45
N TYR A 168 -2.73 -23.66 23.75
CA TYR A 168 -3.40 -23.33 25.00
C TYR A 168 -4.68 -24.13 25.20
N LEU A 169 -5.59 -24.11 24.22
CA LEU A 169 -6.86 -24.87 24.25
C LEU A 169 -6.63 -26.38 24.37
N PHE A 170 -5.56 -26.88 23.76
CA PHE A 170 -5.17 -28.28 23.92
C PHE A 170 -4.66 -28.55 25.35
N ALA A 171 -3.77 -27.72 25.86
CA ALA A 171 -3.10 -27.90 27.15
C ALA A 171 -4.07 -27.78 28.35
N VAL A 172 -5.09 -26.93 28.27
CA VAL A 172 -6.11 -26.72 29.34
C VAL A 172 -6.82 -28.04 29.73
N ASN A 173 -6.89 -29.00 28.82
CA ASN A 173 -7.53 -30.29 29.10
C ASN A 173 -6.64 -31.30 29.85
N PHE A 174 -5.41 -30.92 30.24
CA PHE A 174 -4.45 -31.81 30.89
C PHE A 174 -3.96 -31.25 32.21
N GLU A 175 -3.53 -32.14 33.13
CA GLU A 175 -3.02 -31.75 34.44
C GLU A 175 -1.67 -31.04 34.32
N PRO A 176 -1.41 -30.02 35.17
CA PRO A 176 -0.09 -29.39 35.28
C PRO A 176 1.03 -30.40 35.51
N GLY A 177 2.15 -30.23 34.81
CA GLY A 177 3.29 -31.17 34.83
C GLY A 177 3.26 -32.23 33.73
N SER A 178 2.19 -32.27 32.91
CA SER A 178 2.11 -33.17 31.76
C SER A 178 3.02 -32.75 30.63
N HIS A 179 3.69 -33.72 29.99
CA HIS A 179 4.45 -33.51 28.75
C HIS A 179 3.65 -34.11 27.58
N LEU A 180 3.29 -33.27 26.62
CA LEU A 180 2.34 -33.64 25.57
C LEU A 180 2.84 -33.15 24.21
N LYS A 181 2.51 -33.91 23.18
CA LYS A 181 2.66 -33.42 21.79
C LYS A 181 1.33 -32.88 21.29
N SER A 182 1.29 -31.60 20.99
CA SER A 182 0.08 -30.96 20.45
C SER A 182 -0.36 -31.63 19.15
N VAL A 183 -1.60 -32.09 19.10
CA VAL A 183 -2.20 -32.70 17.90
C VAL A 183 -2.46 -31.66 16.80
N TYR A 184 -2.53 -30.36 17.17
CA TYR A 184 -2.83 -29.26 16.24
C TYR A 184 -1.57 -28.68 15.62
N THR A 185 -0.50 -28.54 16.40
CA THR A 185 0.73 -27.87 15.94
C THR A 185 1.93 -28.79 15.83
N GLY A 186 1.85 -30.02 16.39
CA GLY A 186 2.94 -30.98 16.44
C GLY A 186 4.07 -30.59 17.42
N MET A 187 3.90 -29.51 18.20
CA MET A 187 4.89 -29.04 19.18
C MET A 187 4.84 -29.89 20.46
N ASP A 188 6.01 -30.13 21.05
CA ASP A 188 6.10 -30.71 22.37
C ASP A 188 5.81 -29.62 23.38
N LEU A 189 4.81 -29.86 24.24
CA LEU A 189 4.32 -28.92 25.24
C LEU A 189 4.54 -29.48 26.63
N GLU A 190 5.08 -28.66 27.53
CA GLU A 190 5.08 -28.89 28.96
C GLU A 190 3.98 -28.02 29.56
N VAL A 191 2.98 -28.68 30.17
CA VAL A 191 1.82 -28.01 30.76
C VAL A 191 2.23 -27.43 32.11
N THR A 192 2.55 -26.15 32.15
CA THR A 192 2.98 -25.43 33.35
C THR A 192 2.12 -24.19 33.57
N GLU A 193 2.05 -23.69 34.79
CA GLU A 193 1.41 -22.41 35.09
C GLU A 193 2.07 -21.24 34.36
N GLU A 194 3.39 -21.32 34.14
CA GLU A 194 4.12 -20.32 33.37
C GLU A 194 3.72 -20.32 31.89
N PHE A 195 3.48 -21.50 31.31
CA PHE A 195 2.96 -21.63 29.93
C PHE A 195 1.60 -20.95 29.79
N PHE A 196 0.67 -21.21 30.72
CA PHE A 196 -0.65 -20.58 30.68
C PHE A 196 -0.57 -19.07 30.86
N ARG A 197 0.15 -18.61 31.87
CA ARG A 197 0.30 -17.18 32.16
C ARG A 197 0.87 -16.39 31.01
N LYS A 198 1.86 -16.94 30.31
CA LYS A 198 2.48 -16.28 29.14
C LYS A 198 1.47 -16.00 28.01
N ILE A 199 0.49 -16.87 27.83
CA ILE A 199 -0.54 -16.73 26.82
C ILE A 199 -1.66 -15.83 27.33
N GLU A 200 -2.10 -16.02 28.55
CA GLU A 200 -3.16 -15.23 29.21
C GLU A 200 -2.79 -13.74 29.28
N GLU A 201 -1.55 -13.40 29.66
CA GLU A 201 -1.06 -12.02 29.68
C GLU A 201 -1.11 -11.32 28.31
N ARG A 202 -1.02 -12.10 27.22
CA ARG A 202 -1.15 -11.55 25.85
C ARG A 202 -2.60 -11.35 25.43
N LEU A 203 -3.52 -12.16 25.93
CA LEU A 203 -4.94 -12.14 25.56
C LEU A 203 -5.73 -11.18 26.46
N ILE A 204 -5.37 -11.06 27.73
CA ILE A 204 -6.08 -10.23 28.71
C ILE A 204 -5.32 -8.91 28.86
N ARG A 205 -5.87 -7.84 28.31
CA ARG A 205 -5.25 -6.49 28.37
C ARG A 205 -5.19 -5.89 29.77
N ASP A 206 -5.98 -6.42 30.72
CA ASP A 206 -6.08 -5.91 32.08
C ASP A 206 -6.14 -7.09 33.08
N THR A 207 -4.98 -7.69 33.34
CA THR A 207 -4.82 -8.82 34.26
C THR A 207 -5.12 -8.46 35.72
N SER A 208 -5.37 -7.19 36.03
CA SER A 208 -5.67 -6.74 37.40
C SER A 208 -7.11 -7.00 37.86
N ARG A 209 -8.02 -7.41 36.96
CA ARG A 209 -9.47 -7.52 37.23
C ARG A 209 -10.06 -8.91 37.15
N GLU A 210 -9.36 -9.88 36.58
CA GLU A 210 -9.90 -11.25 36.44
C GLU A 210 -8.93 -12.26 36.99
N ASP A 211 -9.47 -13.20 37.82
CA ASP A 211 -8.71 -14.35 38.31
C ASP A 211 -8.39 -15.25 37.11
N PRO A 212 -7.10 -15.55 36.81
CA PRO A 212 -6.71 -16.45 35.73
C PRO A 212 -7.41 -17.82 35.76
N LEU A 213 -7.78 -18.30 36.92
CA LEU A 213 -8.51 -19.57 37.08
C LEU A 213 -9.95 -19.50 36.58
N GLN A 214 -10.60 -18.33 36.61
CA GLN A 214 -11.92 -18.14 36.02
C GLN A 214 -11.88 -18.09 34.48
N PHE A 215 -10.77 -17.66 33.91
CA PHE A 215 -10.58 -17.64 32.45
C PHE A 215 -10.41 -19.05 31.87
N ARG A 216 -9.98 -20.01 32.64
CA ARG A 216 -9.75 -21.41 32.24
C ARG A 216 -10.99 -22.30 32.39
N GLN A 217 -12.08 -21.81 32.98
CA GLN A 217 -13.35 -22.52 33.12
C GLN A 217 -14.28 -22.22 31.93
#